data_5511e54ea511ecf2e3c7842dde0b0a6d
#
_entry.id   5511e54ea511ecf2e3c7842dde0b0a6d
#
_cell.length_a   1.000
_cell.length_b   1.000
_cell.length_c   1.000
_cell.angle_alpha   90.00
_cell.angle_beta   90.00
_cell.angle_gamma   90.00
#
_symmetry.space_group_name_H-M   'P 1'
#
loop_
_entity.id
_entity.type
_entity.pdbx_description
1 polymer ?
#
loop_
_entity_poly.entity_id
_entity_poly.type
_entity_poly.pdbx_seq_one_letter_code
_entity_poly.pdbx_strand_id
1 'polypeptide(L)'
;MNKQTYFITGGTGSFSKKFIYYLVKNKLAKKIVIFSRDEYKQMILKDLPFIKKNSSIFRFFIGDVRDKNRLDWALLEDIDVVIHSAALKQVPTTEYNPFETVQTNILGSQNLIEVCVKKNIKKVLNISTDKAVSPINLYGSTKLTAEKLFVTANLFKGQKRSKFSVVRYGNVMGSRGSVLPVFLSQKKNNFFTITNKKMTRFNITLSYAAKF
;
A
#
# COMPACT_ATOMS: atom_id res chain seq x y z
N MET A 1 13.71 -13.19 -16.13
CA MET A 1 13.17 -13.28 -14.75
C MET A 1 11.91 -14.13 -14.76
N ASN A 2 11.79 -15.10 -13.85
CA ASN A 2 10.56 -15.87 -13.70
C ASN A 2 9.42 -14.97 -13.24
N LYS A 3 8.25 -15.07 -13.88
CA LYS A 3 7.05 -14.35 -13.49
C LYS A 3 6.62 -14.77 -12.08
N GLN A 4 6.24 -13.81 -11.23
CA GLN A 4 5.85 -14.03 -9.84
C GLN A 4 4.35 -13.82 -9.64
N THR A 5 3.81 -14.43 -8.58
CA THR A 5 2.44 -14.18 -8.10
C THR A 5 2.47 -13.12 -6.99
N TYR A 6 1.72 -12.04 -7.18
CA TYR A 6 1.66 -10.90 -6.27
C TYR A 6 0.33 -10.84 -5.53
N PHE A 7 0.37 -10.59 -4.23
CA PHE A 7 -0.79 -10.20 -3.42
C PHE A 7 -0.62 -8.75 -2.95
N ILE A 8 -1.60 -7.90 -3.24
CA ILE A 8 -1.48 -6.45 -3.01
C ILE A 8 -2.63 -5.98 -2.13
N THR A 9 -2.36 -5.66 -0.85
CA THR A 9 -3.33 -5.01 0.01
C THR A 9 -3.45 -3.53 -0.36
N GLY A 10 -4.64 -2.95 -0.19
CA GLY A 10 -4.87 -1.58 -0.68
C GLY A 10 -4.74 -1.46 -2.20
N GLY A 11 -4.99 -2.55 -2.93
CA GLY A 11 -4.74 -2.69 -4.36
C GLY A 11 -5.44 -1.68 -5.27
N THR A 12 -6.47 -0.98 -4.79
CA THR A 12 -7.17 0.10 -5.49
C THR A 12 -6.58 1.50 -5.26
N GLY A 13 -5.50 1.59 -4.47
CA GLY A 13 -4.81 2.85 -4.18
C GLY A 13 -4.00 3.39 -5.37
N SER A 14 -3.59 4.68 -5.29
CA SER A 14 -2.83 5.34 -6.38
C SER A 14 -1.50 4.64 -6.66
N PHE A 15 -0.73 4.32 -5.63
CA PHE A 15 0.52 3.58 -5.75
C PHE A 15 0.27 2.20 -6.38
N SER A 16 -0.67 1.43 -5.82
CA SER A 16 -0.95 0.06 -6.27
C SER A 16 -1.37 0.02 -7.73
N LYS A 17 -2.23 0.93 -8.19
CA LYS A 17 -2.62 1.03 -9.61
C LYS A 17 -1.41 1.21 -10.52
N LYS A 18 -0.45 2.06 -10.13
CA LYS A 18 0.75 2.30 -10.92
C LYS A 18 1.72 1.13 -10.87
N PHE A 19 1.86 0.50 -9.71
CA PHE A 19 2.68 -0.70 -9.55
C PHE A 19 2.12 -1.88 -10.35
N ILE A 20 0.80 -2.11 -10.32
CA ILE A 20 0.12 -3.12 -11.14
C ILE A 20 0.37 -2.87 -12.63
N TYR A 21 0.20 -1.62 -13.07
CA TYR A 21 0.51 -1.25 -14.47
C TYR A 21 1.96 -1.56 -14.83
N TYR A 22 2.92 -1.25 -13.94
CA TYR A 22 4.33 -1.56 -14.13
C TYR A 22 4.57 -3.08 -14.26
N LEU A 23 3.97 -3.88 -13.39
CA LEU A 23 4.08 -5.36 -13.44
C LEU A 23 3.55 -5.94 -14.76
N VAL A 24 2.39 -5.47 -15.21
CA VAL A 24 1.76 -5.92 -16.46
C VAL A 24 2.58 -5.48 -17.66
N LYS A 25 2.96 -4.20 -17.73
CA LYS A 25 3.74 -3.63 -18.85
C LYS A 25 5.06 -4.38 -19.06
N ASN A 26 5.74 -4.74 -17.98
CA ASN A 26 7.04 -5.42 -18.02
C ASN A 26 6.91 -6.95 -17.97
N LYS A 27 5.69 -7.51 -18.04
CA LYS A 27 5.41 -8.96 -18.02
C LYS A 27 6.01 -9.69 -16.82
N LEU A 28 6.07 -9.03 -15.64
CA LEU A 28 6.70 -9.56 -14.42
C LEU A 28 5.76 -10.44 -13.60
N ALA A 29 4.45 -10.34 -13.81
CA ALA A 29 3.46 -11.07 -13.04
C ALA A 29 2.94 -12.31 -13.76
N LYS A 30 2.87 -13.44 -13.04
CA LYS A 30 2.10 -14.64 -13.39
C LYS A 30 0.63 -14.45 -12.98
N LYS A 31 0.41 -13.91 -11.78
CA LYS A 31 -0.91 -13.61 -11.21
C LYS A 31 -0.81 -12.39 -10.32
N ILE A 32 -1.87 -11.59 -10.25
CA ILE A 32 -1.99 -10.43 -9.37
C ILE A 32 -3.30 -10.53 -8.60
N VAL A 33 -3.19 -10.66 -7.29
CA VAL A 33 -4.31 -10.70 -6.36
C VAL A 33 -4.48 -9.32 -5.75
N ILE A 34 -5.64 -8.71 -5.97
CA ILE A 34 -6.03 -7.40 -5.45
C ILE A 34 -6.88 -7.61 -4.22
N PHE A 35 -6.44 -7.05 -3.09
CA PHE A 35 -7.18 -7.11 -1.84
C PHE A 35 -7.50 -5.69 -1.35
N SER A 36 -8.77 -5.36 -1.24
CA SER A 36 -9.23 -4.04 -0.76
C SER A 36 -10.70 -4.08 -0.32
N ARG A 37 -11.09 -3.11 0.51
CA ARG A 37 -12.43 -3.04 1.10
C ARG A 37 -13.53 -2.57 0.15
N ASP A 38 -13.17 -1.72 -0.80
CA ASP A 38 -14.08 -0.92 -1.61
C ASP A 38 -14.36 -1.61 -2.95
N GLU A 39 -15.56 -2.18 -3.10
CA GLU A 39 -15.97 -2.89 -4.32
C GLU A 39 -16.07 -1.96 -5.53
N TYR A 40 -16.57 -0.73 -5.32
CA TYR A 40 -16.71 0.25 -6.40
C TYR A 40 -15.35 0.63 -7.00
N LYS A 41 -14.34 0.85 -6.15
CA LYS A 41 -12.96 1.09 -6.63
C LYS A 41 -12.37 -0.14 -7.31
N GLN A 42 -12.73 -1.35 -6.89
CA GLN A 42 -12.34 -2.57 -7.62
C GLN A 42 -13.01 -2.66 -8.98
N MET A 43 -14.30 -2.30 -9.10
CA MET A 43 -15.01 -2.23 -10.36
C MET A 43 -14.34 -1.24 -11.33
N ILE A 44 -14.08 0.00 -10.89
CA ILE A 44 -13.34 1.00 -11.68
C ILE A 44 -11.95 0.47 -12.10
N LEU A 45 -11.26 -0.25 -11.22
CA LEU A 45 -9.95 -0.81 -11.54
C LEU A 45 -10.05 -1.89 -12.62
N LYS A 46 -11.05 -2.77 -12.53
CA LYS A 46 -11.33 -3.82 -13.54
C LYS A 46 -11.56 -3.23 -14.94
N ASP A 47 -12.17 -2.05 -15.00
CA ASP A 47 -12.53 -1.38 -16.27
C ASP A 47 -11.34 -0.74 -16.99
N LEU A 48 -10.18 -0.63 -16.35
CA LEU A 48 -9.00 -0.08 -17.01
C LEU A 48 -8.56 -0.95 -18.20
N PRO A 49 -8.26 -0.36 -19.38
CA PRO A 49 -7.96 -1.12 -20.60
C PRO A 49 -6.85 -2.16 -20.44
N PHE A 50 -5.79 -1.83 -19.69
CA PHE A 50 -4.68 -2.77 -19.46
C PHE A 50 -5.07 -3.95 -18.53
N ILE A 51 -6.04 -3.76 -17.64
CA ILE A 51 -6.59 -4.83 -16.79
C ILE A 51 -7.49 -5.74 -17.63
N LYS A 52 -8.43 -5.16 -18.40
CA LYS A 52 -9.33 -5.93 -19.28
C LYS A 52 -8.54 -6.82 -20.26
N LYS A 53 -7.52 -6.24 -20.90
CA LYS A 53 -6.63 -6.96 -21.83
C LYS A 53 -5.88 -8.15 -21.18
N ASN A 54 -5.66 -8.11 -19.88
CA ASN A 54 -4.91 -9.12 -19.13
C ASN A 54 -5.76 -9.77 -18.03
N SER A 55 -7.08 -9.84 -18.17
CA SER A 55 -8.02 -10.25 -17.12
C SER A 55 -7.71 -11.62 -16.51
N SER A 56 -7.17 -12.55 -17.28
CA SER A 56 -6.85 -13.90 -16.84
C SER A 56 -5.85 -13.97 -15.68
N ILE A 57 -4.94 -12.98 -15.56
CA ILE A 57 -3.94 -12.97 -14.49
C ILE A 57 -4.43 -12.26 -13.21
N PHE A 58 -5.63 -11.66 -13.22
CA PHE A 58 -6.14 -10.91 -12.07
C PHE A 58 -7.12 -11.71 -11.23
N ARG A 59 -7.04 -11.52 -9.89
CA ARG A 59 -8.03 -11.96 -8.91
C ARG A 59 -8.36 -10.78 -8.00
N PHE A 60 -9.63 -10.62 -7.69
CA PHE A 60 -10.12 -9.49 -6.90
C PHE A 60 -10.85 -10.01 -5.66
N PHE A 61 -10.29 -9.71 -4.50
CA PHE A 61 -10.87 -10.06 -3.22
C PHE A 61 -11.31 -8.81 -2.46
N ILE A 62 -12.57 -8.77 -2.07
CA ILE A 62 -13.06 -7.79 -1.11
C ILE A 62 -12.68 -8.29 0.27
N GLY A 63 -12.05 -7.41 1.06
CA GLY A 63 -11.66 -7.71 2.44
C GLY A 63 -10.92 -6.55 3.10
N ASP A 64 -10.89 -6.60 4.42
CA ASP A 64 -10.21 -5.65 5.28
C ASP A 64 -8.96 -6.31 5.90
N VAL A 65 -7.85 -5.58 6.00
CA VAL A 65 -6.63 -6.07 6.65
C VAL A 65 -6.81 -6.29 8.15
N ARG A 66 -7.83 -5.68 8.75
CA ARG A 66 -8.22 -5.90 10.14
C ARG A 66 -8.83 -7.29 10.37
N ASP A 67 -9.36 -7.91 9.33
CA ASP A 67 -9.89 -9.27 9.37
C ASP A 67 -8.80 -10.28 8.98
N LYS A 68 -8.21 -10.88 10.00
CA LYS A 68 -7.14 -11.88 9.84
C LYS A 68 -7.63 -13.14 9.13
N ASN A 69 -8.86 -13.59 9.41
CA ASN A 69 -9.41 -14.77 8.78
C ASN A 69 -9.63 -14.53 7.29
N ARG A 70 -10.10 -13.36 6.92
CA ARG A 70 -10.27 -12.97 5.51
C ARG A 70 -8.93 -12.86 4.79
N LEU A 71 -7.88 -12.35 5.44
CA LEU A 71 -6.52 -12.35 4.90
C LEU A 71 -6.01 -13.77 4.68
N ASP A 72 -6.16 -14.64 5.68
CA ASP A 72 -5.72 -16.04 5.61
C ASP A 72 -6.41 -16.78 4.46
N TRP A 73 -7.69 -16.55 4.28
CA TRP A 73 -8.46 -17.12 3.18
C TRP A 73 -8.05 -16.55 1.81
N ALA A 74 -7.83 -15.25 1.71
CA ALA A 74 -7.44 -14.61 0.43
C ALA A 74 -6.03 -14.99 -0.04
N LEU A 75 -5.16 -15.40 0.89
CA LEU A 75 -3.80 -15.89 0.63
C LEU A 75 -3.75 -17.42 0.46
N LEU A 76 -4.80 -18.05 -0.11
CA LEU A 76 -4.86 -19.52 -0.32
C LEU A 76 -3.91 -20.03 -1.38
N GLU A 77 -3.54 -19.22 -2.35
CA GLU A 77 -2.72 -19.63 -3.48
C GLU A 77 -1.22 -19.40 -3.24
N ASP A 78 -0.39 -19.99 -4.10
CA ASP A 78 1.07 -19.81 -4.09
C ASP A 78 1.45 -18.35 -4.39
N ILE A 79 1.49 -17.52 -3.34
CA ILE A 79 1.92 -16.14 -3.42
C ILE A 79 3.42 -16.08 -3.22
N ASP A 80 4.14 -15.49 -4.17
CA ASP A 80 5.58 -15.25 -4.06
C ASP A 80 5.89 -13.94 -3.32
N VAL A 81 5.10 -12.91 -3.59
CA VAL A 81 5.36 -11.53 -3.12
C VAL A 81 4.09 -10.90 -2.58
N VAL A 82 4.16 -10.36 -1.38
CA VAL A 82 3.11 -9.54 -0.78
C VAL A 82 3.56 -8.08 -0.73
N ILE A 83 2.72 -7.19 -1.25
CA ILE A 83 2.90 -5.73 -1.15
C ILE A 83 1.82 -5.18 -0.22
N HIS A 84 2.24 -4.69 0.95
CA HIS A 84 1.35 -4.07 1.92
C HIS A 84 1.27 -2.57 1.71
N SER A 85 0.22 -2.10 1.05
CA SER A 85 -0.03 -0.67 0.83
C SER A 85 -1.35 -0.18 1.44
N ALA A 86 -2.10 -1.04 2.11
CA ALA A 86 -3.31 -0.66 2.82
C ALA A 86 -2.96 0.16 4.07
N ALA A 87 -3.46 1.38 4.15
CA ALA A 87 -3.32 2.25 5.32
C ALA A 87 -4.33 3.40 5.27
N LEU A 88 -4.69 3.93 6.43
CA LEU A 88 -5.23 5.27 6.56
C LEU A 88 -4.06 6.26 6.58
N LYS A 89 -4.11 7.32 5.74
CA LYS A 89 -2.96 8.22 5.51
C LYS A 89 -3.27 9.71 5.55
N GLN A 90 -4.55 10.07 5.61
CA GLN A 90 -4.96 11.48 5.67
C GLN A 90 -4.79 11.99 7.09
N VAL A 91 -3.83 12.88 7.32
CA VAL A 91 -3.46 13.33 8.67
C VAL A 91 -4.67 13.84 9.46
N PRO A 92 -5.51 14.77 8.96
CA PRO A 92 -6.67 15.23 9.73
C PRO A 92 -7.66 14.09 10.06
N THR A 93 -7.87 13.18 9.12
CA THR A 93 -8.77 12.02 9.32
C THR A 93 -8.21 11.06 10.35
N THR A 94 -6.90 10.83 10.36
CA THR A 94 -6.24 9.92 11.31
C THR A 94 -6.23 10.48 12.72
N GLU A 95 -6.04 11.80 12.88
CA GLU A 95 -6.13 12.46 14.18
C GLU A 95 -7.56 12.40 14.76
N TYR A 96 -8.57 12.58 13.91
CA TYR A 96 -9.97 12.52 14.33
C TYR A 96 -10.45 11.09 14.62
N ASN A 97 -9.84 10.09 13.97
CA ASN A 97 -10.21 8.66 14.13
C ASN A 97 -9.00 7.83 14.59
N PRO A 98 -8.48 8.07 15.81
CA PRO A 98 -7.21 7.47 16.24
C PRO A 98 -7.28 5.96 16.33
N PHE A 99 -8.33 5.39 16.89
CA PHE A 99 -8.46 3.96 17.08
C PHE A 99 -8.61 3.21 15.74
N GLU A 100 -9.40 3.73 14.81
CA GLU A 100 -9.52 3.17 13.46
C GLU A 100 -8.17 3.20 12.71
N THR A 101 -7.36 4.23 12.98
CA THR A 101 -6.02 4.33 12.41
C THR A 101 -5.08 3.28 13.00
N VAL A 102 -5.12 3.06 14.30
CA VAL A 102 -4.37 1.99 14.99
C VAL A 102 -4.80 0.62 14.46
N GLN A 103 -6.10 0.36 14.40
CA GLN A 103 -6.63 -0.92 13.90
C GLN A 103 -6.19 -1.21 12.47
N THR A 104 -6.24 -0.21 11.59
CA THR A 104 -5.88 -0.41 10.18
C THR A 104 -4.37 -0.48 9.98
N ASN A 105 -3.63 0.49 10.52
CA ASN A 105 -2.21 0.66 10.21
C ASN A 105 -1.31 -0.26 11.05
N ILE A 106 -1.69 -0.56 12.29
CA ILE A 106 -0.90 -1.38 13.21
C ILE A 106 -1.43 -2.81 13.25
N LEU A 107 -2.68 -3.01 13.72
CA LEU A 107 -3.23 -4.37 13.85
C LEU A 107 -3.42 -5.03 12.49
N GLY A 108 -3.82 -4.28 11.45
CA GLY A 108 -3.89 -4.79 10.09
C GLY A 108 -2.52 -5.23 9.54
N SER A 109 -1.44 -4.50 9.89
CA SER A 109 -0.07 -4.90 9.57
C SER A 109 0.33 -6.17 10.31
N GLN A 110 0.03 -6.27 11.61
CA GLN A 110 0.31 -7.46 12.42
C GLN A 110 -0.42 -8.69 11.88
N ASN A 111 -1.71 -8.58 11.58
CA ASN A 111 -2.49 -9.66 10.99
C ASN A 111 -1.85 -10.18 9.70
N LEU A 112 -1.42 -9.26 8.82
CA LEU A 112 -0.78 -9.65 7.56
C LEU A 112 0.56 -10.35 7.79
N ILE A 113 1.38 -9.87 8.73
CA ILE A 113 2.66 -10.50 9.09
C ILE A 113 2.42 -11.93 9.55
N GLU A 114 1.49 -12.16 10.48
CA GLU A 114 1.20 -13.48 11.02
C GLU A 114 0.73 -14.45 9.93
N VAL A 115 -0.16 -13.99 9.05
CA VAL A 115 -0.62 -14.81 7.91
C VAL A 115 0.54 -15.11 6.95
N CYS A 116 1.38 -14.12 6.65
CA CYS A 116 2.53 -14.31 5.76
C CYS A 116 3.56 -15.29 6.36
N VAL A 117 3.83 -15.23 7.66
CA VAL A 117 4.69 -16.20 8.36
C VAL A 117 4.07 -17.59 8.33
N LYS A 118 2.78 -17.72 8.70
CA LYS A 118 2.04 -18.98 8.67
C LYS A 118 2.11 -19.64 7.28
N LYS A 119 1.89 -18.87 6.22
CA LYS A 119 1.89 -19.33 4.82
C LYS A 119 3.28 -19.42 4.18
N ASN A 120 4.33 -19.05 4.91
CA ASN A 120 5.72 -19.09 4.43
C ASN A 120 5.94 -18.26 3.14
N ILE A 121 5.31 -17.09 3.05
CA ILE A 121 5.43 -16.18 1.90
C ILE A 121 6.87 -15.72 1.76
N LYS A 122 7.44 -15.85 0.56
CA LYS A 122 8.88 -15.58 0.32
C LYS A 122 9.29 -14.14 0.56
N LYS A 123 8.50 -13.17 0.05
CA LYS A 123 8.83 -11.74 0.12
C LYS A 123 7.62 -10.94 0.56
N VAL A 124 7.79 -10.11 1.58
CA VAL A 124 6.74 -9.24 2.11
C VAL A 124 7.28 -7.83 2.23
N LEU A 125 6.72 -6.90 1.46
CA LEU A 125 7.14 -5.51 1.43
C LEU A 125 6.07 -4.61 2.01
N ASN A 126 6.42 -3.83 3.04
CA ASN A 126 5.56 -2.77 3.57
C ASN A 126 5.90 -1.42 2.95
N ILE A 127 4.90 -0.77 2.40
CA ILE A 127 5.02 0.59 1.88
C ILE A 127 4.85 1.58 3.03
N SER A 128 5.90 2.34 3.32
CA SER A 128 5.95 3.33 4.38
C SER A 128 6.16 4.76 3.85
N THR A 129 6.53 5.69 4.70
CA THR A 129 6.56 7.12 4.43
C THR A 129 7.72 7.81 5.16
N ASP A 130 8.17 8.94 4.63
CA ASP A 130 9.08 9.87 5.30
C ASP A 130 8.55 10.35 6.66
N LYS A 131 7.21 10.41 6.83
CA LYS A 131 6.55 10.83 8.07
C LYS A 131 6.68 9.84 9.23
N ALA A 132 7.22 8.66 8.98
CA ALA A 132 7.61 7.68 10.01
C ALA A 132 8.96 8.05 10.66
N VAL A 133 9.68 9.03 10.13
CA VAL A 133 10.92 9.55 10.73
C VAL A 133 10.55 10.68 11.70
N SER A 134 10.90 10.53 12.98
CA SER A 134 10.55 11.49 14.04
C SER A 134 9.10 12.00 13.93
N PRO A 135 8.11 11.11 14.06
CA PRO A 135 6.73 11.40 13.71
C PRO A 135 6.13 12.45 14.64
N ILE A 136 5.48 13.46 14.06
CA ILE A 136 4.78 14.55 14.77
C ILE A 136 3.25 14.41 14.69
N ASN A 137 2.75 13.33 14.14
CA ASN A 137 1.32 13.05 13.99
C ASN A 137 1.05 11.55 14.07
N LEU A 138 -0.21 11.19 14.32
CA LEU A 138 -0.64 9.81 14.50
C LEU A 138 -0.37 8.95 13.26
N TYR A 139 -0.58 9.49 12.05
CA TYR A 139 -0.26 8.76 10.82
C TYR A 139 1.21 8.32 10.81
N GLY A 140 2.13 9.24 11.05
CA GLY A 140 3.57 8.95 11.12
C GLY A 140 3.90 7.92 12.19
N SER A 141 3.35 8.10 13.41
CA SER A 141 3.56 7.19 14.54
C SER A 141 3.08 5.77 14.24
N THR A 142 1.88 5.63 13.67
CA THR A 142 1.36 4.30 13.30
C THR A 142 2.16 3.65 12.17
N LYS A 143 2.70 4.42 11.23
CA LYS A 143 3.58 3.90 10.19
C LYS A 143 4.94 3.47 10.74
N LEU A 144 5.52 4.23 11.68
CA LEU A 144 6.74 3.83 12.38
C LEU A 144 6.52 2.51 13.15
N THR A 145 5.42 2.38 13.87
CA THR A 145 5.08 1.14 14.59
C THR A 145 4.96 -0.03 13.62
N ALA A 146 4.24 0.15 12.51
CA ALA A 146 4.13 -0.88 11.47
C ALA A 146 5.49 -1.28 10.90
N GLU A 147 6.40 -0.32 10.65
CA GLU A 147 7.77 -0.64 10.21
C GLU A 147 8.51 -1.53 11.21
N LYS A 148 8.43 -1.20 12.51
CA LYS A 148 9.04 -2.00 13.57
C LYS A 148 8.50 -3.43 13.56
N LEU A 149 7.18 -3.61 13.44
CA LEU A 149 6.56 -4.93 13.34
C LEU A 149 7.10 -5.73 12.14
N PHE A 150 7.18 -5.11 10.95
CA PHE A 150 7.69 -5.76 9.74
C PHE A 150 9.17 -6.14 9.86
N VAL A 151 10.02 -5.24 10.37
CA VAL A 151 11.46 -5.51 10.53
C VAL A 151 11.69 -6.62 11.55
N THR A 152 11.02 -6.53 12.72
CA THR A 152 11.14 -7.51 13.81
C THR A 152 10.58 -8.88 13.41
N ALA A 153 9.63 -8.94 12.48
CA ALA A 153 9.12 -10.22 11.96
C ALA A 153 10.22 -11.13 11.38
N ASN A 154 11.33 -10.57 10.92
CA ASN A 154 12.49 -11.35 10.48
C ASN A 154 13.18 -12.11 11.63
N LEU A 155 13.00 -11.69 12.88
CA LEU A 155 13.60 -12.34 14.06
C LEU A 155 12.73 -13.49 14.55
N PHE A 156 11.41 -13.31 14.63
CA PHE A 156 10.51 -14.33 15.22
C PHE A 156 9.86 -15.30 14.22
N LYS A 157 10.14 -15.14 12.93
CA LYS A 157 9.60 -16.06 11.89
C LYS A 157 10.15 -17.49 11.98
N GLY A 158 11.14 -17.76 12.83
CA GLY A 158 11.83 -19.03 12.93
C GLY A 158 12.55 -19.39 11.62
N GLN A 159 12.52 -20.65 11.23
CA GLN A 159 13.15 -21.16 10.01
C GLN A 159 12.34 -20.87 8.72
N LYS A 160 11.26 -20.08 8.79
CA LYS A 160 10.46 -19.72 7.62
C LYS A 160 11.29 -18.89 6.62
N ARG A 161 11.04 -19.12 5.31
CA ARG A 161 11.77 -18.44 4.22
C ARG A 161 11.37 -16.98 4.03
N SER A 162 10.32 -16.53 4.73
CA SER A 162 9.78 -15.18 4.59
C SER A 162 10.85 -14.12 4.87
N LYS A 163 10.92 -13.12 3.98
CA LYS A 163 11.74 -11.92 4.15
C LYS A 163 10.82 -10.71 4.19
N PHE A 164 10.86 -10.01 5.31
CA PHE A 164 10.08 -8.79 5.53
C PHE A 164 10.97 -7.57 5.29
N SER A 165 10.48 -6.66 4.47
CA SER A 165 11.20 -5.43 4.12
C SER A 165 10.26 -4.23 4.20
N VAL A 166 10.83 -3.05 4.39
CA VAL A 166 10.12 -1.78 4.42
C VAL A 166 10.77 -0.84 3.43
N VAL A 167 9.95 -0.11 2.68
CA VAL A 167 10.40 1.00 1.85
C VAL A 167 9.73 2.30 2.30
N ARG A 168 10.51 3.35 2.49
CA ARG A 168 10.05 4.72 2.76
C ARG A 168 10.17 5.55 1.49
N TYR A 169 9.16 6.36 1.23
CA TYR A 169 9.26 7.41 0.23
C TYR A 169 8.56 8.68 0.70
N GLY A 170 8.92 9.82 0.11
CA GLY A 170 8.35 11.11 0.43
C GLY A 170 6.96 11.31 -0.17
N ASN A 171 6.62 12.57 -0.46
CA ASN A 171 5.34 12.90 -1.05
C ASN A 171 5.25 12.38 -2.50
N VAL A 172 4.26 11.54 -2.76
CA VAL A 172 4.03 10.99 -4.10
C VAL A 172 3.16 11.96 -4.89
N MET A 173 3.77 12.61 -5.89
CA MET A 173 3.09 13.60 -6.73
C MET A 173 1.92 12.98 -7.49
N GLY A 174 0.77 13.69 -7.50
CA GLY A 174 -0.45 13.23 -8.18
C GLY A 174 -1.18 12.08 -7.49
N SER A 175 -0.75 11.66 -6.30
CA SER A 175 -1.51 10.69 -5.51
C SER A 175 -2.78 11.33 -4.94
N ARG A 176 -3.82 10.53 -4.69
CA ARG A 176 -5.09 11.01 -4.10
C ARG A 176 -4.82 11.72 -2.77
N GLY A 177 -5.38 12.94 -2.61
CA GLY A 177 -5.19 13.79 -1.44
C GLY A 177 -3.79 14.41 -1.32
N SER A 178 -2.97 14.43 -2.38
CA SER A 178 -1.72 15.19 -2.43
C SER A 178 -1.97 16.65 -2.81
N VAL A 179 -0.97 17.51 -2.60
CA VAL A 179 -1.08 18.96 -2.81
C VAL A 179 -1.37 19.34 -4.27
N LEU A 180 -0.85 18.60 -5.24
CA LEU A 180 -1.03 18.92 -6.67
C LEU A 180 -2.50 18.89 -7.12
N PRO A 181 -3.32 17.84 -6.84
CA PRO A 181 -4.76 17.90 -7.10
C PRO A 181 -5.48 19.05 -6.41
N VAL A 182 -5.08 19.41 -5.18
CA VAL A 182 -5.65 20.55 -4.44
C VAL A 182 -5.35 21.85 -5.16
N PHE A 183 -4.10 22.09 -5.55
CA PHE A 183 -3.73 23.31 -6.29
C PHE A 183 -4.41 23.39 -7.66
N LEU A 184 -4.53 22.28 -8.36
CA LEU A 184 -5.26 22.25 -9.64
C LEU A 184 -6.74 22.61 -9.46
N SER A 185 -7.38 22.19 -8.38
CA SER A 185 -8.77 22.59 -8.07
C SER A 185 -8.86 24.07 -7.70
N GLN A 186 -7.89 24.61 -6.95
CA GLN A 186 -7.83 26.02 -6.54
C GLN A 186 -7.48 26.98 -7.67
N LYS A 187 -6.81 26.50 -8.73
CA LYS A 187 -6.47 27.30 -9.92
C LYS A 187 -7.69 28.00 -10.52
N LYS A 188 -8.86 27.37 -10.46
CA LYS A 188 -10.13 27.95 -10.95
C LYS A 188 -10.53 29.23 -10.19
N ASN A 189 -10.07 29.38 -8.96
CA ASN A 189 -10.39 30.53 -8.09
C ASN A 189 -9.24 31.57 -8.04
N ASN A 190 -8.23 31.42 -8.90
CA ASN A 190 -7.06 32.30 -9.01
C ASN A 190 -6.27 32.52 -7.71
N PHE A 191 -6.34 31.58 -6.75
CA PHE A 191 -5.51 31.64 -5.55
C PHE A 191 -5.02 30.22 -5.14
N PHE A 192 -3.92 30.18 -4.38
CA PHE A 192 -3.37 28.95 -3.83
C PHE A 192 -3.18 29.12 -2.32
N THR A 193 -3.61 28.13 -1.55
CA THR A 193 -3.39 28.10 -0.11
C THR A 193 -1.98 27.58 0.18
N ILE A 194 -1.12 28.47 0.70
CA ILE A 194 0.24 28.12 1.11
C ILE A 194 0.30 28.11 2.62
N THR A 195 0.52 26.94 3.22
CA THR A 195 0.60 26.78 4.68
C THR A 195 1.84 27.48 5.26
N ASN A 196 3.00 27.30 4.64
CA ASN A 196 4.25 27.93 5.06
C ASN A 196 5.20 28.02 3.84
N LYS A 197 5.69 29.23 3.55
CA LYS A 197 6.60 29.50 2.40
C LYS A 197 7.97 28.81 2.54
N LYS A 198 8.41 28.50 3.78
CA LYS A 198 9.70 27.85 4.05
C LYS A 198 9.59 26.32 4.07
N MET A 199 8.40 25.75 3.84
CA MET A 199 8.18 24.31 3.93
C MET A 199 8.84 23.57 2.76
N THR A 200 9.68 22.60 3.06
CA THR A 200 10.32 21.70 2.09
C THR A 200 9.70 20.29 2.15
N ARG A 201 9.77 19.57 1.05
CA ARG A 201 9.28 18.18 0.95
C ARG A 201 10.16 17.36 0.02
N PHE A 202 10.38 16.11 0.39
CA PHE A 202 10.89 15.11 -0.55
C PHE A 202 9.76 14.66 -1.47
N ASN A 203 9.93 14.84 -2.76
CA ASN A 203 8.93 14.48 -3.76
C ASN A 203 9.40 13.33 -4.65
N ILE A 204 8.47 12.45 -4.99
CA ILE A 204 8.69 11.33 -5.90
C ILE A 204 7.51 11.21 -6.85
N THR A 205 7.73 10.82 -8.10
CA THR A 205 6.64 10.52 -9.02
C THR A 205 6.08 9.13 -8.75
N LEU A 206 4.79 8.92 -9.05
CA LEU A 206 4.15 7.59 -8.97
C LEU A 206 4.90 6.54 -9.81
N SER A 207 5.42 6.94 -10.97
CA SER A 207 6.15 6.04 -11.86
C SER A 207 7.47 5.58 -11.25
N TYR A 208 8.19 6.50 -10.61
CA TYR A 208 9.46 6.17 -9.95
C TYR A 208 9.22 5.32 -8.69
N ALA A 209 8.24 5.71 -7.85
CA ALA A 209 7.85 4.94 -6.67
C ALA A 209 7.45 3.48 -6.99
N ALA A 210 6.86 3.24 -8.17
CA ALA A 210 6.50 1.90 -8.60
C ALA A 210 7.66 1.07 -9.16
N LYS A 211 8.77 1.71 -9.57
CA LYS A 211 9.96 1.03 -10.06
C LYS A 211 10.96 0.70 -8.95
N PHE A 212 10.98 1.58 -7.95
CA PHE A 212 11.90 1.49 -6.81
C PHE A 212 11.64 0.24 -5.99
#